data_68ac60bf665b216c2343ce6bbf504063
#
_entry.id   68ac60bf665b216c2343ce6bbf504063
#
_cell.length_a   1.000
_cell.length_b   1.000
_cell.length_c   1.000
_cell.angle_alpha   90.00
_cell.angle_beta   90.00
_cell.angle_gamma   90.00
#
_symmetry.space_group_name_H-M   'P 1'
#
loop_
_entity.id
_entity.type
_entity.pdbx_description
1 polymer ?
#
loop_
_entity_poly.entity_id
_entity_poly.type
_entity_poly.pdbx_seq_one_letter_code
_entity_poly.pdbx_strand_id
1 'polypeptide(L)'
;MSERDYAPVWPVPERTSVLADTSIEIVRPRAFGQVPKHALFDFDGTLSLIREGWMDIMVPLLTGHLLPYAKSDETPERIVSLVRNFVTELTGKQTIYQMIRLAEEIRLRGGVPADPQAYKAEYHAALMARIDSRRKGLADGSIPRESMLVPGSLDVLAALRERGCAIYVASGTDEPYVLEEARLLGIDAYAAGRIYGAQADHASFSKEMVIQRILKENAVDGAALIAFGDGYVEIADCKSVGGIAVAVASDETARSGKCDAWKRERLIGAG
;
A
#
# COMPACT_ATOMS: atom_id res chain seq x y z
N MET A 1 -11.03 9.66 11.54
CA MET A 1 -10.88 10.64 10.42
C MET A 1 -10.64 9.84 9.16
N SER A 2 -11.21 10.21 8.02
CA SER A 2 -10.93 9.50 6.77
C SER A 2 -9.53 9.86 6.29
N GLU A 3 -8.77 8.87 5.83
CA GLU A 3 -7.48 9.10 5.18
C GLU A 3 -7.64 10.12 4.04
N ARG A 4 -6.72 11.09 3.95
CA ARG A 4 -6.76 12.16 2.93
C ARG A 4 -6.61 11.56 1.54
N ASP A 5 -7.25 12.17 0.54
CA ASP A 5 -7.03 11.80 -0.85
C ASP A 5 -5.63 12.23 -1.31
N TYR A 6 -5.08 11.50 -2.29
CA TYR A 6 -3.80 11.87 -2.86
C TYR A 6 -3.86 13.27 -3.48
N ALA A 7 -2.96 14.11 -3.01
CA ALA A 7 -2.67 15.37 -3.66
C ALA A 7 -1.14 15.57 -3.63
N PRO A 8 -0.49 15.88 -4.76
CA PRO A 8 0.94 16.15 -4.76
C PRO A 8 1.18 17.45 -3.99
N VAL A 9 1.82 17.34 -2.83
CA VAL A 9 2.17 18.48 -1.96
C VAL A 9 3.58 18.97 -2.24
N TRP A 10 4.42 18.07 -2.75
CA TRP A 10 5.83 18.36 -2.96
C TRP A 10 6.21 18.28 -4.43
N PRO A 11 6.94 19.28 -4.97
CA PRO A 11 7.47 19.18 -6.31
C PRO A 11 8.56 18.11 -6.39
N VAL A 12 8.69 17.50 -7.56
CA VAL A 12 9.85 16.65 -7.86
C VAL A 12 11.09 17.56 -7.92
N PRO A 13 12.14 17.30 -7.10
CA PRO A 13 13.34 18.14 -7.13
C PRO A 13 14.07 18.01 -8.46
N GLU A 14 14.68 19.09 -8.91
CA GLU A 14 15.53 19.10 -10.14
C GLU A 14 16.74 18.19 -9.99
N ARG A 15 17.26 18.03 -8.78
CA ARG A 15 18.42 17.20 -8.48
C ARG A 15 18.17 16.36 -7.23
N THR A 16 18.55 15.11 -7.35
CA THR A 16 18.58 14.13 -6.26
C THR A 16 20.00 13.55 -6.18
N SER A 17 20.30 12.85 -5.13
CA SER A 17 21.57 12.11 -5.02
C SER A 17 21.30 10.63 -4.76
N VAL A 18 22.20 9.79 -5.17
CA VAL A 18 22.14 8.34 -4.91
C VAL A 18 23.13 8.02 -3.79
N LEU A 19 22.68 7.23 -2.83
CA LEU A 19 23.56 6.74 -1.77
C LEU A 19 24.63 5.81 -2.40
N ALA A 20 25.90 6.07 -2.09
CA ALA A 20 27.03 5.31 -2.65
C ALA A 20 26.82 3.80 -2.53
N ASP A 21 27.14 3.08 -3.61
CA ASP A 21 27.06 1.62 -3.72
C ASP A 21 25.64 1.04 -3.56
N THR A 22 24.60 1.85 -3.75
CA THR A 22 23.19 1.44 -3.68
C THR A 22 22.36 2.02 -4.82
N SER A 23 21.10 1.53 -4.98
CA SER A 23 20.08 2.13 -5.82
C SER A 23 19.17 3.10 -5.05
N ILE A 24 19.50 3.45 -3.80
CA ILE A 24 18.68 4.32 -2.95
C ILE A 24 18.87 5.77 -3.36
N GLU A 25 17.79 6.36 -3.82
CA GLU A 25 17.73 7.79 -4.18
C GLU A 25 17.38 8.62 -2.95
N ILE A 26 18.22 9.60 -2.64
CA ILE A 26 17.96 10.61 -1.62
C ILE A 26 17.29 11.80 -2.29
N VAL A 27 15.97 11.85 -2.16
CA VAL A 27 15.14 12.90 -2.77
C VAL A 27 15.22 14.20 -1.96
N ARG A 28 15.19 14.11 -0.65
CA ARG A 28 15.30 15.25 0.28
C ARG A 28 16.31 14.94 1.38
N PRO A 29 17.51 15.49 1.29
CA PRO A 29 18.52 15.31 2.33
C PRO A 29 17.99 15.76 3.69
N ARG A 30 18.23 14.97 4.71
CA ARG A 30 17.86 15.25 6.08
C ARG A 30 19.04 14.95 7.02
N ALA A 31 19.29 15.83 7.96
CA ALA A 31 20.14 15.49 9.10
C ALA A 31 19.35 14.56 10.04
N PHE A 32 19.91 13.42 10.39
CA PHE A 32 19.32 12.49 11.35
C PHE A 32 19.75 12.93 12.76
N GLY A 33 18.77 13.34 13.57
CA GLY A 33 19.02 13.68 14.98
C GLY A 33 19.16 12.44 15.87
N GLN A 34 18.55 11.32 15.44
CA GLN A 34 18.61 10.05 16.14
C GLN A 34 18.41 8.88 15.16
N VAL A 35 18.85 7.70 15.58
CA VAL A 35 18.60 6.45 14.85
C VAL A 35 17.15 6.04 15.10
N PRO A 36 16.36 5.74 14.05
CA PRO A 36 14.99 5.24 14.20
C PRO A 36 14.97 3.97 15.05
N LYS A 37 14.00 3.88 15.94
CA LYS A 37 13.77 2.71 16.80
C LYS A 37 12.49 1.95 16.43
N HIS A 38 11.66 2.54 15.59
CA HIS A 38 10.39 1.99 15.14
C HIS A 38 10.33 2.06 13.63
N ALA A 39 10.10 0.92 12.97
CA ALA A 39 9.95 0.82 11.52
C ALA A 39 8.54 0.34 11.17
N LEU A 40 7.80 1.15 10.44
CA LEU A 40 6.49 0.79 9.90
C LEU A 40 6.65 0.41 8.43
N PHE A 41 6.07 -0.71 8.05
CA PHE A 41 6.03 -1.17 6.67
C PHE A 41 4.58 -1.26 6.18
N ASP A 42 4.33 -0.80 4.97
CA ASP A 42 3.22 -1.31 4.20
C ASP A 42 3.48 -2.78 3.82
N PHE A 43 2.45 -3.47 3.34
CA PHE A 43 2.54 -4.89 3.03
C PHE A 43 2.57 -5.16 1.52
N ASP A 44 1.46 -4.89 0.83
CA ASP A 44 1.30 -5.17 -0.59
C ASP A 44 2.14 -4.19 -1.44
N GLY A 45 3.00 -4.69 -2.34
CA GLY A 45 3.91 -3.87 -3.14
C GLY A 45 5.16 -3.36 -2.39
N THR A 46 5.20 -3.48 -1.05
CA THR A 46 6.33 -3.06 -0.20
C THR A 46 7.12 -4.26 0.34
N LEU A 47 6.44 -5.25 0.89
CA LEU A 47 7.02 -6.50 1.37
C LEU A 47 6.57 -7.69 0.53
N SER A 48 5.30 -7.75 0.15
CA SER A 48 4.61 -8.86 -0.50
C SER A 48 4.28 -8.57 -1.95
N LEU A 49 4.46 -9.57 -2.82
CA LEU A 49 4.01 -9.62 -4.21
C LEU A 49 2.89 -10.65 -4.43
N ILE A 50 2.32 -11.22 -3.35
CA ILE A 50 1.26 -12.22 -3.48
C ILE A 50 0.08 -11.68 -4.28
N ARG A 51 -0.28 -10.41 -4.05
CA ARG A 51 -1.43 -9.73 -4.67
C ARG A 51 -1.11 -8.96 -5.95
N GLU A 52 0.13 -9.07 -6.45
CA GLU A 52 0.52 -8.43 -7.72
C GLU A 52 -0.48 -8.75 -8.83
N GLY A 53 -0.85 -7.74 -9.63
CA GLY A 53 -1.89 -7.82 -10.66
C GLY A 53 -3.31 -7.54 -10.16
N TRP A 54 -3.50 -7.07 -8.92
CA TRP A 54 -4.80 -6.75 -8.34
C TRP A 54 -5.61 -5.73 -9.15
N MET A 55 -4.94 -4.78 -9.81
CA MET A 55 -5.59 -3.78 -10.66
C MET A 55 -6.26 -4.39 -11.89
N ASP A 56 -5.71 -5.49 -12.42
CA ASP A 56 -6.28 -6.20 -13.58
C ASP A 56 -7.60 -6.91 -13.25
N ILE A 57 -7.91 -7.02 -11.96
CA ILE A 57 -9.18 -7.53 -11.45
C ILE A 57 -10.09 -6.37 -11.07
N MET A 58 -9.58 -5.41 -10.30
CA MET A 58 -10.40 -4.32 -9.76
C MET A 58 -10.94 -3.42 -10.86
N VAL A 59 -10.09 -2.97 -11.79
CA VAL A 59 -10.52 -2.02 -12.82
C VAL A 59 -11.62 -2.60 -13.73
N PRO A 60 -11.53 -3.82 -14.28
CA PRO A 60 -12.61 -4.41 -15.07
C PRO A 60 -13.90 -4.62 -14.26
N LEU A 61 -13.79 -5.10 -13.01
CA LEU A 61 -14.93 -5.34 -12.15
C LEU A 61 -15.70 -4.04 -11.86
N LEU A 62 -15.01 -2.99 -11.41
CA LEU A 62 -15.65 -1.71 -11.12
C LEU A 62 -16.18 -1.04 -12.39
N THR A 63 -15.50 -1.20 -13.53
CA THR A 63 -15.98 -0.74 -14.83
C THR A 63 -17.29 -1.43 -15.19
N GLY A 64 -17.40 -2.75 -14.99
CA GLY A 64 -18.61 -3.51 -15.26
C GLY A 64 -19.81 -3.01 -14.48
N HIS A 65 -19.60 -2.61 -13.22
CA HIS A 65 -20.65 -2.02 -12.39
C HIS A 65 -21.01 -0.58 -12.77
N LEU A 66 -20.07 0.21 -13.26
CA LEU A 66 -20.32 1.60 -13.63
C LEU A 66 -20.90 1.78 -15.02
N LEU A 67 -20.50 0.94 -15.97
CA LEU A 67 -20.84 1.04 -17.40
C LEU A 67 -22.35 1.12 -17.68
N PRO A 68 -23.25 0.38 -16.98
CA PRO A 68 -24.70 0.49 -17.19
C PRO A 68 -25.29 1.89 -16.91
N TYR A 69 -24.56 2.72 -16.17
CA TYR A 69 -24.94 4.08 -15.81
C TYR A 69 -24.20 5.15 -16.61
N ALA A 70 -23.44 4.77 -17.63
CA ALA A 70 -22.74 5.74 -18.47
C ALA A 70 -23.71 6.76 -19.08
N LYS A 71 -23.31 8.04 -19.09
CA LYS A 71 -24.07 9.11 -19.71
C LYS A 71 -23.97 9.00 -21.24
N SER A 72 -24.87 9.63 -21.96
CA SER A 72 -24.92 9.56 -23.43
C SER A 72 -23.67 10.08 -24.14
N ASP A 73 -22.87 10.90 -23.47
CA ASP A 73 -21.59 11.46 -23.96
C ASP A 73 -20.36 10.71 -23.45
N GLU A 74 -20.53 9.64 -22.66
CA GLU A 74 -19.44 8.83 -22.12
C GLU A 74 -19.27 7.55 -22.94
N THR A 75 -18.08 7.34 -23.49
CA THR A 75 -17.73 6.07 -24.15
C THR A 75 -17.24 5.03 -23.14
N PRO A 76 -17.28 3.72 -23.47
CA PRO A 76 -16.72 2.69 -22.59
C PRO A 76 -15.27 2.97 -22.18
N GLU A 77 -14.44 3.47 -23.08
CA GLU A 77 -13.03 3.79 -22.83
C GLU A 77 -12.90 4.93 -21.82
N ARG A 78 -13.81 5.93 -21.86
CA ARG A 78 -13.85 7.01 -20.85
C ARG A 78 -14.21 6.47 -19.47
N ILE A 79 -15.16 5.53 -19.38
CA ILE A 79 -15.52 4.87 -18.13
C ILE A 79 -14.34 4.05 -17.59
N VAL A 80 -13.66 3.26 -18.43
CA VAL A 80 -12.45 2.53 -18.03
C VAL A 80 -11.38 3.48 -17.50
N SER A 81 -11.14 4.60 -18.19
CA SER A 81 -10.15 5.60 -17.77
C SER A 81 -10.53 6.26 -16.44
N LEU A 82 -11.81 6.60 -16.26
CA LEU A 82 -12.31 7.15 -15.00
C LEU A 82 -12.10 6.17 -13.83
N VAL A 83 -12.49 4.90 -14.02
CA VAL A 83 -12.32 3.87 -13.00
C VAL A 83 -10.84 3.68 -12.67
N ARG A 84 -9.99 3.55 -13.69
CA ARG A 84 -8.54 3.43 -13.49
C ARG A 84 -7.97 4.60 -12.72
N ASN A 85 -8.40 5.83 -13.03
CA ASN A 85 -7.92 7.03 -12.36
C ASN A 85 -8.25 7.00 -10.87
N PHE A 86 -9.52 6.81 -10.49
CA PHE A 86 -9.86 6.84 -9.06
C PHE A 86 -9.31 5.62 -8.30
N VAL A 87 -9.21 4.45 -8.92
CA VAL A 87 -8.54 3.28 -8.32
C VAL A 87 -7.08 3.61 -8.02
N THR A 88 -6.41 4.24 -8.99
CA THR A 88 -5.02 4.68 -8.86
C THR A 88 -4.85 5.77 -7.80
N GLU A 89 -5.74 6.78 -7.78
CA GLU A 89 -5.73 7.86 -6.80
C GLU A 89 -5.85 7.33 -5.36
N LEU A 90 -6.65 6.29 -5.17
CA LEU A 90 -6.93 5.69 -3.86
C LEU A 90 -5.96 4.55 -3.49
N THR A 91 -4.95 4.24 -4.32
CA THR A 91 -3.93 3.24 -3.99
C THR A 91 -3.17 3.64 -2.73
N GLY A 92 -3.03 2.69 -1.80
CA GLY A 92 -2.45 2.90 -0.46
C GLY A 92 -3.50 3.03 0.66
N LYS A 93 -4.76 3.35 0.32
CA LYS A 93 -5.91 3.31 1.26
C LYS A 93 -6.48 1.90 1.41
N GLN A 94 -7.37 1.73 2.39
CA GLN A 94 -8.17 0.52 2.52
C GLN A 94 -9.04 0.32 1.26
N THR A 95 -9.16 -0.92 0.81
CA THR A 95 -9.93 -1.31 -0.40
C THR A 95 -11.37 -0.78 -0.43
N ILE A 96 -11.98 -0.58 0.72
CA ILE A 96 -13.36 -0.06 0.81
C ILE A 96 -13.52 1.33 0.19
N TYR A 97 -12.47 2.16 0.18
CA TYR A 97 -12.57 3.52 -0.37
C TYR A 97 -12.74 3.54 -1.88
N GLN A 98 -12.16 2.59 -2.64
CA GLN A 98 -12.44 2.43 -4.07
C GLN A 98 -13.91 2.06 -4.31
N MET A 99 -14.49 1.24 -3.43
CA MET A 99 -15.89 0.81 -3.54
C MET A 99 -16.87 1.95 -3.18
N ILE A 100 -16.52 2.75 -2.18
CA ILE A 100 -17.28 3.98 -1.84
C ILE A 100 -17.26 4.94 -3.04
N ARG A 101 -16.09 5.13 -3.66
CA ARG A 101 -15.96 5.98 -4.84
C ARG A 101 -16.77 5.47 -6.01
N LEU A 102 -16.79 4.16 -6.28
CA LEU A 102 -17.67 3.55 -7.28
C LEU A 102 -19.14 3.88 -7.01
N ALA A 103 -19.59 3.71 -5.76
CA ALA A 103 -20.96 4.01 -5.37
C ALA A 103 -21.33 5.49 -5.58
N GLU A 104 -20.40 6.40 -5.33
CA GLU A 104 -20.55 7.84 -5.62
C GLU A 104 -20.67 8.10 -7.12
N GLU A 105 -19.84 7.50 -7.94
CA GLU A 105 -19.89 7.65 -9.40
C GLU A 105 -21.18 7.13 -10.01
N ILE A 106 -21.74 6.03 -9.47
CA ILE A 106 -23.06 5.51 -9.86
C ILE A 106 -24.16 6.53 -9.50
N ARG A 107 -24.14 7.09 -8.26
CA ARG A 107 -25.12 8.12 -7.84
C ARG A 107 -25.05 9.38 -8.71
N LEU A 108 -23.85 9.84 -9.04
CA LEU A 108 -23.63 11.02 -9.91
C LEU A 108 -24.19 10.83 -11.34
N ARG A 109 -24.45 9.57 -11.73
CA ARG A 109 -25.10 9.21 -13.01
C ARG A 109 -26.58 8.85 -12.86
N GLY A 110 -27.16 9.13 -11.67
CA GLY A 110 -28.58 8.87 -11.40
C GLY A 110 -28.92 7.40 -11.10
N GLY A 111 -27.90 6.55 -10.93
CA GLY A 111 -28.08 5.16 -10.54
C GLY A 111 -28.24 4.95 -9.05
N VAL A 112 -28.70 3.77 -8.66
CA VAL A 112 -28.78 3.31 -7.27
C VAL A 112 -27.67 2.26 -7.08
N PRO A 113 -26.58 2.59 -6.37
CA PRO A 113 -25.51 1.63 -6.15
C PRO A 113 -25.90 0.58 -5.10
N ALA A 114 -25.24 -0.57 -5.15
CA ALA A 114 -25.23 -1.51 -4.05
C ALA A 114 -24.42 -0.96 -2.86
N ASP A 115 -24.44 -1.67 -1.74
CA ASP A 115 -23.59 -1.37 -0.60
C ASP A 115 -22.09 -1.52 -1.02
N PRO A 116 -21.21 -0.56 -0.70
CA PRO A 116 -19.77 -0.68 -0.95
C PRO A 116 -19.14 -1.98 -0.43
N GLN A 117 -19.65 -2.54 0.67
CA GLN A 117 -19.18 -3.84 1.17
C GLN A 117 -19.52 -4.99 0.22
N ALA A 118 -20.64 -4.93 -0.52
CA ALA A 118 -20.96 -5.94 -1.52
C ALA A 118 -19.97 -5.93 -2.69
N TYR A 119 -19.62 -4.75 -3.20
CA TYR A 119 -18.56 -4.60 -4.22
C TYR A 119 -17.20 -5.08 -3.71
N LYS A 120 -16.86 -4.77 -2.45
CA LYS A 120 -15.64 -5.24 -1.80
C LYS A 120 -15.60 -6.76 -1.72
N ALA A 121 -16.69 -7.40 -1.34
CA ALA A 121 -16.80 -8.85 -1.25
C ALA A 121 -16.61 -9.54 -2.62
N GLU A 122 -17.22 -8.97 -3.67
CA GLU A 122 -17.09 -9.47 -5.04
C GLU A 122 -15.63 -9.35 -5.53
N TYR A 123 -15.02 -8.17 -5.37
CA TYR A 123 -13.61 -7.96 -5.70
C TYR A 123 -12.72 -8.92 -4.92
N HIS A 124 -12.95 -9.06 -3.62
CA HIS A 124 -12.17 -9.95 -2.78
C HIS A 124 -12.24 -11.41 -3.25
N ALA A 125 -13.44 -11.91 -3.58
CA ALA A 125 -13.62 -13.26 -4.10
C ALA A 125 -12.84 -13.46 -5.41
N ALA A 126 -12.89 -12.51 -6.34
CA ALA A 126 -12.17 -12.57 -7.60
C ALA A 126 -10.65 -12.51 -7.40
N LEU A 127 -10.16 -11.65 -6.50
CA LEU A 127 -8.74 -11.56 -6.15
C LEU A 127 -8.25 -12.86 -5.51
N MET A 128 -8.99 -13.41 -4.54
CA MET A 128 -8.62 -14.66 -3.87
C MET A 128 -8.56 -15.85 -4.85
N ALA A 129 -9.48 -15.91 -5.81
CA ALA A 129 -9.41 -16.92 -6.89
C ALA A 129 -8.15 -16.75 -7.75
N ARG A 130 -7.73 -15.51 -8.04
CA ARG A 130 -6.52 -15.20 -8.82
C ARG A 130 -5.25 -15.60 -8.11
N ILE A 131 -5.16 -15.37 -6.79
CA ILE A 131 -3.95 -15.62 -6.00
C ILE A 131 -3.93 -16.98 -5.29
N ASP A 132 -4.98 -17.78 -5.42
CA ASP A 132 -5.12 -19.09 -4.74
C ASP A 132 -3.93 -20.01 -4.99
N SER A 133 -3.47 -20.11 -6.25
CA SER A 133 -2.29 -20.93 -6.60
C SER A 133 -1.00 -20.43 -5.94
N ARG A 134 -0.83 -19.10 -5.81
CA ARG A 134 0.33 -18.51 -5.14
C ARG A 134 0.31 -18.86 -3.64
N ARG A 135 -0.84 -18.69 -2.97
CA ARG A 135 -1.00 -18.99 -1.54
C ARG A 135 -0.80 -20.49 -1.23
N LYS A 136 -1.41 -21.37 -2.05
CA LYS A 136 -1.22 -22.83 -1.92
C LYS A 136 0.22 -23.23 -2.17
N GLY A 137 0.85 -22.72 -3.21
CA GLY A 137 2.23 -23.03 -3.52
C GLY A 137 3.23 -22.52 -2.46
N LEU A 138 2.93 -21.39 -1.80
CA LEU A 138 3.70 -20.93 -0.64
C LEU A 138 3.49 -21.85 0.57
N ALA A 139 2.25 -22.30 0.79
CA ALA A 139 1.91 -23.16 1.93
C ALA A 139 2.52 -24.57 1.83
N ASP A 140 2.56 -25.15 0.64
CA ASP A 140 3.12 -26.49 0.39
C ASP A 140 4.60 -26.47 -0.02
N GLY A 141 5.21 -25.28 -0.18
CA GLY A 141 6.60 -25.08 -0.54
C GLY A 141 6.93 -25.28 -2.03
N SER A 142 5.93 -25.47 -2.89
CA SER A 142 6.13 -25.57 -4.35
C SER A 142 6.49 -24.23 -5.00
N ILE A 143 6.16 -23.12 -4.34
CA ILE A 143 6.59 -21.77 -4.70
C ILE A 143 7.56 -21.26 -3.62
N PRO A 144 8.80 -20.91 -4.00
CA PRO A 144 9.75 -20.30 -3.07
C PRO A 144 9.22 -18.95 -2.57
N ARG A 145 9.26 -18.72 -1.25
CA ARG A 145 8.75 -17.44 -0.66
C ARG A 145 9.44 -16.21 -1.24
N GLU A 146 10.71 -16.32 -1.58
CA GLU A 146 11.53 -15.25 -2.14
C GLU A 146 10.97 -14.74 -3.48
N SER A 147 10.27 -15.60 -4.23
CA SER A 147 9.63 -15.23 -5.49
C SER A 147 8.35 -14.39 -5.31
N MET A 148 7.80 -14.37 -4.09
CA MET A 148 6.60 -13.62 -3.72
C MET A 148 6.90 -12.48 -2.75
N LEU A 149 8.18 -12.12 -2.59
CA LEU A 149 8.65 -10.98 -1.82
C LEU A 149 9.17 -9.88 -2.73
N VAL A 150 9.02 -8.64 -2.31
CA VAL A 150 9.76 -7.53 -2.90
C VAL A 150 11.25 -7.77 -2.64
N PRO A 151 12.12 -7.74 -3.67
CA PRO A 151 13.53 -8.04 -3.50
C PRO A 151 14.20 -7.21 -2.39
N GLY A 152 14.93 -7.88 -1.49
CA GLY A 152 15.63 -7.26 -0.36
C GLY A 152 14.76 -6.96 0.87
N SER A 153 13.44 -7.22 0.83
CA SER A 153 12.56 -6.90 1.97
C SER A 153 12.94 -7.66 3.25
N LEU A 154 13.25 -8.95 3.18
CA LEU A 154 13.70 -9.70 4.37
C LEU A 154 15.06 -9.24 4.88
N ASP A 155 15.97 -8.82 4.00
CA ASP A 155 17.28 -8.30 4.40
C ASP A 155 17.14 -7.00 5.18
N VAL A 156 16.25 -6.10 4.72
CA VAL A 156 15.94 -4.85 5.44
C VAL A 156 15.30 -5.13 6.79
N LEU A 157 14.33 -6.06 6.87
CA LEU A 157 13.70 -6.46 8.12
C LEU A 157 14.71 -7.06 9.10
N ALA A 158 15.60 -7.93 8.63
CA ALA A 158 16.66 -8.51 9.44
C ALA A 158 17.63 -7.44 9.96
N ALA A 159 18.12 -6.56 9.08
CA ALA A 159 19.04 -5.49 9.42
C ALA A 159 18.47 -4.50 10.43
N LEU A 160 17.18 -4.16 10.33
CA LEU A 160 16.50 -3.29 11.29
C LEU A 160 16.34 -3.97 12.65
N ARG A 161 15.95 -5.25 12.66
CA ARG A 161 15.82 -6.04 13.89
C ARG A 161 17.15 -6.18 14.62
N GLU A 162 18.25 -6.46 13.91
CA GLU A 162 19.60 -6.53 14.47
C GLU A 162 20.04 -5.21 15.13
N ARG A 163 19.57 -4.08 14.62
CA ARG A 163 19.79 -2.75 15.20
C ARG A 163 18.83 -2.40 16.33
N GLY A 164 18.01 -3.36 16.77
CA GLY A 164 17.05 -3.16 17.86
C GLY A 164 15.82 -2.33 17.47
N CYS A 165 15.54 -2.20 16.18
CA CYS A 165 14.36 -1.49 15.68
C CYS A 165 13.12 -2.39 15.82
N ALA A 166 12.05 -1.88 16.43
CA ALA A 166 10.77 -2.56 16.51
C ALA A 166 10.05 -2.44 15.16
N ILE A 167 9.62 -3.59 14.59
CA ILE A 167 9.01 -3.67 13.28
C ILE A 167 7.50 -3.77 13.42
N TYR A 168 6.80 -2.98 12.63
CA TYR A 168 5.34 -2.92 12.51
C TYR A 168 4.96 -3.08 11.04
N VAL A 169 3.83 -3.72 10.78
CA VAL A 169 3.24 -3.82 9.44
C VAL A 169 1.82 -3.27 9.49
N ALA A 170 1.44 -2.41 8.54
CA ALA A 170 0.09 -1.88 8.43
C ALA A 170 -0.37 -1.91 6.97
N SER A 171 -1.43 -2.68 6.68
CA SER A 171 -1.95 -2.91 5.34
C SER A 171 -3.39 -2.44 5.18
N GLY A 172 -3.73 -1.93 4.00
CA GLY A 172 -5.12 -1.70 3.58
C GLY A 172 -5.92 -2.98 3.31
N THR A 173 -5.25 -4.13 3.29
CA THR A 173 -5.84 -5.47 3.22
C THR A 173 -6.48 -5.84 4.57
N ASP A 174 -7.60 -6.57 4.54
CA ASP A 174 -8.27 -7.03 5.76
C ASP A 174 -7.33 -7.89 6.63
N GLU A 175 -7.32 -7.64 7.92
CA GLU A 175 -6.36 -8.18 8.88
C GLU A 175 -6.19 -9.71 8.84
N PRO A 176 -7.24 -10.54 8.75
CA PRO A 176 -7.06 -11.98 8.69
C PRO A 176 -6.19 -12.45 7.51
N TYR A 177 -6.28 -11.76 6.38
CA TYR A 177 -5.52 -12.11 5.18
C TYR A 177 -4.08 -11.63 5.25
N VAL A 178 -3.84 -10.41 5.72
CA VAL A 178 -2.46 -9.92 5.87
C VAL A 178 -1.69 -10.74 6.90
N LEU A 179 -2.34 -11.20 7.97
CA LEU A 179 -1.73 -12.10 8.97
C LEU A 179 -1.34 -13.45 8.37
N GLU A 180 -2.24 -14.05 7.57
CA GLU A 180 -1.96 -15.33 6.90
C GLU A 180 -0.83 -15.19 5.88
N GLU A 181 -0.91 -14.18 5.01
CA GLU A 181 0.08 -13.95 3.96
C GLU A 181 1.46 -13.57 4.54
N ALA A 182 1.49 -12.79 5.62
CA ALA A 182 2.74 -12.49 6.33
C ALA A 182 3.40 -13.74 6.91
N ARG A 183 2.59 -14.70 7.41
CA ARG A 183 3.09 -16.00 7.88
C ARG A 183 3.65 -16.83 6.73
N LEU A 184 2.95 -16.92 5.61
CA LEU A 184 3.43 -17.64 4.42
C LEU A 184 4.78 -17.11 3.92
N LEU A 185 5.00 -15.79 4.03
CA LEU A 185 6.24 -15.13 3.63
C LEU A 185 7.32 -15.10 4.74
N GLY A 186 6.99 -15.51 5.99
CA GLY A 186 7.91 -15.46 7.13
C GLY A 186 8.16 -14.05 7.68
N ILE A 187 7.32 -13.08 7.33
CA ILE A 187 7.39 -11.68 7.79
C ILE A 187 6.93 -11.57 9.25
N ASP A 188 5.99 -12.40 9.67
CA ASP A 188 5.44 -12.45 11.03
C ASP A 188 6.51 -12.63 12.10
N ALA A 189 7.58 -13.40 11.80
CA ALA A 189 8.73 -13.60 12.68
C ALA A 189 9.49 -12.30 13.02
N TYR A 190 9.42 -11.29 12.14
CA TYR A 190 10.07 -10.00 12.38
C TYR A 190 9.15 -9.02 13.11
N ALA A 191 7.87 -9.05 12.80
CA ALA A 191 6.90 -8.11 13.37
C ALA A 191 6.47 -8.46 14.81
N ALA A 192 6.67 -9.71 15.27
CA ALA A 192 6.35 -10.16 16.62
C ALA A 192 4.92 -9.77 17.08
N GLY A 193 3.93 -10.05 16.22
CA GLY A 193 2.52 -9.75 16.46
C GLY A 193 2.08 -8.30 16.17
N ARG A 194 2.98 -7.44 15.69
CA ARG A 194 2.67 -6.04 15.33
C ARG A 194 2.30 -5.92 13.85
N ILE A 195 1.30 -6.70 13.42
CA ILE A 195 0.74 -6.67 12.07
C ILE A 195 -0.71 -6.22 12.19
N TYR A 196 -1.06 -5.19 11.46
CA TYR A 196 -2.37 -4.55 11.49
C TYR A 196 -2.94 -4.50 10.07
N GLY A 197 -4.20 -4.84 9.93
CA GLY A 197 -4.94 -4.79 8.68
C GLY A 197 -6.26 -4.04 8.81
N ALA A 198 -6.91 -3.82 7.68
CA ALA A 198 -8.23 -3.20 7.65
C ALA A 198 -9.24 -4.02 8.48
N GLN A 199 -10.11 -3.30 9.19
CA GLN A 199 -11.15 -3.87 10.04
C GLN A 199 -12.51 -3.83 9.33
N ALA A 200 -13.49 -4.59 9.84
CA ALA A 200 -14.85 -4.59 9.31
C ALA A 200 -15.46 -3.17 9.33
N ASP A 201 -15.26 -2.44 10.40
CA ASP A 201 -15.52 -0.99 10.44
C ASP A 201 -14.29 -0.24 9.94
N HIS A 202 -14.36 0.30 8.73
CA HIS A 202 -13.26 1.04 8.12
C HIS A 202 -12.85 2.30 8.87
N ALA A 203 -13.74 2.87 9.71
CA ALA A 203 -13.40 4.02 10.53
C ALA A 203 -12.55 3.67 11.74
N SER A 204 -12.48 2.40 12.12
CA SER A 204 -11.70 1.91 13.27
C SER A 204 -10.24 1.61 12.96
N PHE A 205 -9.83 1.72 11.70
CA PHE A 205 -8.46 1.48 11.24
C PHE A 205 -8.01 2.52 10.22
N SER A 206 -6.76 3.00 10.38
CA SER A 206 -5.98 3.67 9.34
C SER A 206 -4.49 3.51 9.64
N LYS A 207 -3.63 3.70 8.65
CA LYS A 207 -2.17 3.71 8.84
C LYS A 207 -1.74 4.88 9.74
N GLU A 208 -2.40 6.02 9.64
CA GLU A 208 -2.23 7.15 10.56
C GLU A 208 -2.47 6.72 12.02
N MET A 209 -3.57 6.00 12.29
CA MET A 209 -3.87 5.49 13.64
C MET A 209 -2.78 4.55 14.16
N VAL A 210 -2.20 3.71 13.30
CA VAL A 210 -1.08 2.84 13.69
C VAL A 210 0.15 3.67 14.04
N ILE A 211 0.49 4.70 13.24
CA ILE A 211 1.59 5.62 13.54
C ILE A 211 1.36 6.31 14.88
N GLN A 212 0.18 6.89 15.11
CA GLN A 212 -0.15 7.56 16.38
C GLN A 212 -0.06 6.60 17.57
N ARG A 213 -0.49 5.35 17.40
CA ARG A 213 -0.34 4.30 18.41
C ARG A 213 1.13 4.03 18.72
N ILE A 214 1.97 3.85 17.70
CA ILE A 214 3.42 3.62 17.88
C ILE A 214 4.05 4.74 18.72
N LEU A 215 3.78 6.00 18.34
CA LEU A 215 4.35 7.16 19.04
C LEU A 215 3.86 7.24 20.50
N LYS A 216 2.58 7.04 20.72
CA LYS A 216 1.96 7.12 22.05
C LYS A 216 2.41 5.99 22.98
N GLU A 217 2.34 4.73 22.52
CA GLU A 217 2.65 3.56 23.34
C GLU A 217 4.13 3.48 23.73
N ASN A 218 5.01 4.02 22.89
CA ASN A 218 6.45 4.02 23.14
C ASN A 218 6.97 5.35 23.70
N ALA A 219 6.09 6.34 23.91
CA ALA A 219 6.44 7.67 24.42
C ALA A 219 7.58 8.33 23.61
N VAL A 220 7.52 8.24 22.28
CA VAL A 220 8.53 8.79 21.35
C VAL A 220 7.89 9.81 20.40
N ASP A 221 8.73 10.66 19.82
CA ASP A 221 8.34 11.55 18.73
C ASP A 221 8.56 10.91 17.36
N GLY A 222 8.10 11.60 16.30
CA GLY A 222 8.22 11.10 14.94
C GLY A 222 9.65 10.89 14.45
N ALA A 223 10.66 11.56 15.06
CA ALA A 223 12.05 11.38 14.65
C ALA A 223 12.58 9.95 14.95
N ALA A 224 11.90 9.22 15.85
CA ALA A 224 12.20 7.82 16.15
C ALA A 224 11.55 6.84 15.15
N LEU A 225 10.71 7.32 14.20
CA LEU A 225 9.97 6.51 13.24
C LEU A 225 10.61 6.56 11.85
N ILE A 226 10.74 5.40 11.22
CA ILE A 226 10.96 5.25 9.79
C ILE A 226 9.79 4.45 9.19
N ALA A 227 9.24 4.89 8.06
CA ALA A 227 8.17 4.18 7.39
C ALA A 227 8.55 3.87 5.93
N PHE A 228 8.18 2.67 5.49
CA PHE A 228 8.41 2.14 4.15
C PHE A 228 7.07 1.86 3.49
N GLY A 229 6.87 2.35 2.28
CA GLY A 229 5.64 2.08 1.54
C GLY A 229 5.73 2.40 0.06
N ASP A 230 4.92 1.70 -0.73
CA ASP A 230 4.71 1.97 -2.15
C ASP A 230 3.44 2.79 -2.41
N GLY A 231 2.66 3.08 -1.37
CA GLY A 231 1.53 3.99 -1.35
C GLY A 231 1.92 5.39 -0.87
N TYR A 232 1.06 6.37 -1.15
CA TYR A 232 1.28 7.74 -0.68
C TYR A 232 0.92 7.94 0.80
N VAL A 233 0.04 7.10 1.32
CA VAL A 233 -0.51 7.24 2.69
C VAL A 233 0.59 7.14 3.73
N GLU A 234 1.41 6.10 3.68
CA GLU A 234 2.52 5.88 4.61
C GLU A 234 3.53 7.01 4.56
N ILE A 235 3.82 7.49 3.34
CA ILE A 235 4.78 8.58 3.12
C ILE A 235 4.25 9.87 3.74
N ALA A 236 3.00 10.25 3.41
CA ALA A 236 2.38 11.46 3.92
C ALA A 236 2.22 11.43 5.44
N ASP A 237 1.71 10.32 6.00
CA ASP A 237 1.47 10.17 7.44
C ASP A 237 2.78 10.15 8.24
N CYS A 238 3.81 9.45 7.74
CA CYS A 238 5.13 9.45 8.37
C CYS A 238 5.75 10.86 8.38
N LYS A 239 5.64 11.57 7.26
CA LYS A 239 6.14 12.95 7.14
C LYS A 239 5.40 13.92 8.06
N SER A 240 4.08 13.75 8.22
CA SER A 240 3.25 14.64 9.05
C SER A 240 3.69 14.66 10.52
N VAL A 241 4.22 13.55 11.02
CA VAL A 241 4.74 13.43 12.38
C VAL A 241 6.24 13.72 12.48
N GLY A 242 6.90 14.06 11.38
CA GLY A 242 8.34 14.32 11.35
C GLY A 242 9.20 13.06 11.26
N GLY A 243 8.65 11.93 10.83
CA GLY A 243 9.35 10.67 10.60
C GLY A 243 10.18 10.65 9.31
N ILE A 244 10.94 9.57 9.13
CA ILE A 244 11.70 9.28 7.92
C ILE A 244 10.82 8.45 7.01
N ALA A 245 10.44 8.99 5.84
CA ALA A 245 9.67 8.25 4.85
C ALA A 245 10.60 7.66 3.78
N VAL A 246 10.44 6.38 3.50
CA VAL A 246 11.16 5.62 2.47
C VAL A 246 10.16 5.10 1.46
N ALA A 247 10.22 5.65 0.25
CA ALA A 247 9.39 5.24 -0.86
C ALA A 247 9.92 3.93 -1.48
N VAL A 248 9.03 2.94 -1.66
CA VAL A 248 9.33 1.67 -2.31
C VAL A 248 8.73 1.71 -3.72
N ALA A 249 9.51 2.22 -4.66
CA ALA A 249 9.09 2.34 -6.06
C ALA A 249 9.52 1.11 -6.88
N SER A 250 9.19 -0.09 -6.41
CA SER A 250 9.54 -1.35 -7.07
C SER A 250 8.69 -1.60 -8.31
N ASP A 251 9.32 -2.14 -9.37
CA ASP A 251 8.63 -2.72 -10.52
C ASP A 251 8.14 -4.13 -10.15
N GLU A 252 6.89 -4.22 -9.70
CA GLU A 252 6.29 -5.47 -9.23
C GLU A 252 6.03 -6.46 -10.36
N THR A 253 5.63 -5.96 -11.53
CA THR A 253 5.16 -6.78 -12.65
C THR A 253 6.33 -7.39 -13.43
N ALA A 254 7.27 -6.57 -13.90
CA ALA A 254 8.41 -7.06 -14.64
C ALA A 254 9.55 -7.57 -13.73
N ARG A 255 9.51 -7.20 -12.43
CA ARG A 255 10.53 -7.57 -11.43
C ARG A 255 11.96 -7.28 -11.91
N SER A 256 12.08 -6.17 -12.62
CA SER A 256 13.31 -5.77 -13.30
C SER A 256 14.44 -5.35 -12.34
N GLY A 257 14.13 -5.18 -11.05
CA GLY A 257 15.02 -4.57 -10.06
C GLY A 257 15.23 -3.07 -10.27
N LYS A 258 14.51 -2.47 -11.22
CA LYS A 258 14.54 -1.02 -11.49
C LYS A 258 13.42 -0.30 -10.75
N CYS A 259 13.59 1.00 -10.64
CA CYS A 259 12.57 1.88 -10.10
C CYS A 259 11.41 2.03 -11.11
N ASP A 260 10.17 1.87 -10.65
CA ASP A 260 8.98 2.26 -11.39
C ASP A 260 8.85 3.78 -11.38
N ALA A 261 8.91 4.39 -12.57
CA ALA A 261 8.94 5.84 -12.72
C ALA A 261 7.64 6.51 -12.25
N TRP A 262 6.49 5.87 -12.49
CA TRP A 262 5.19 6.40 -12.07
C TRP A 262 5.05 6.37 -10.54
N LYS A 263 5.40 5.24 -9.89
CA LYS A 263 5.43 5.16 -8.42
C LYS A 263 6.39 6.19 -7.83
N ARG A 264 7.60 6.30 -8.39
CA ARG A 264 8.60 7.27 -7.93
C ARG A 264 8.05 8.70 -7.92
N GLU A 265 7.48 9.17 -9.03
CA GLU A 265 6.94 10.53 -9.14
C GLU A 265 5.81 10.78 -8.12
N ARG A 266 4.88 9.83 -8.01
CA ARG A 266 3.76 9.88 -7.08
C ARG A 266 4.23 9.95 -5.62
N LEU A 267 5.19 9.11 -5.23
CA LEU A 267 5.69 9.05 -3.86
C LEU A 267 6.52 10.28 -3.49
N ILE A 268 7.27 10.84 -4.43
CA ILE A 268 7.95 12.14 -4.26
C ILE A 268 6.93 13.26 -4.02
N GLY A 269 5.80 13.24 -4.73
CA GLY A 269 4.71 14.19 -4.54
C GLY A 269 4.05 14.10 -3.17
N ALA A 270 4.03 12.93 -2.56
CA ALA A 270 3.48 12.71 -1.21
C ALA A 270 4.40 13.20 -0.08
N GLY A 271 5.70 13.22 -0.28
CA GLY A 271 6.68 13.61 0.74
C GLY A 271 8.07 13.14 0.47
#